data_2b41415347e6c4de07429703ddf0dfa9
#
_entry.id   2b41415347e6c4de07429703ddf0dfa9
#
_cell.length_a   1.000
_cell.length_b   1.000
_cell.length_c   1.000
_cell.angle_alpha   90.00
_cell.angle_beta   90.00
_cell.angle_gamma   90.00
#
_symmetry.space_group_name_H-M   'P 1'
#
loop_
_entity.id
_entity.type
_entity.pdbx_description
1 polymer ?
#
loop_
_entity_poly.entity_id
_entity_poly.type
_entity_poly.pdbx_seq_one_letter_code
_entity_poly.pdbx_strand_id
1 'polypeptide(L)'
;PFVFRGIRDYTSNDSLKNVNWKATARTGNLCVNEYNESVSRNVCILLNLEDDGMLTYDSVNEEAISLAASVAEEFIRQGINVSLISNACDVDTKEAVGIREGAGVGHLGSINTVLARMDLKLEKEEFAELINRTFIENVSVQSSDNSVYVVISASRRKKLQQTMQKFEKKYGQVIWIVPYMTGGEYSLDYCGIRPEGWEVK
;
A
#
# COMPACT_ATOMS: atom_id res chain seq x y z
N PRO A 1 3.30 -7.06 -15.93
CA PRO A 1 2.97 -7.73 -17.20
C PRO A 1 3.04 -6.70 -18.34
N PHE A 2 3.80 -7.03 -19.38
CA PHE A 2 3.90 -6.18 -20.55
C PHE A 2 2.61 -6.28 -21.36
N VAL A 3 1.91 -5.19 -21.55
CA VAL A 3 0.71 -5.16 -22.42
C VAL A 3 1.16 -4.78 -23.82
N PHE A 4 0.88 -5.63 -24.80
CA PHE A 4 1.17 -5.36 -26.21
C PHE A 4 0.43 -4.08 -26.65
N ARG A 5 1.17 -3.06 -27.08
CA ARG A 5 0.65 -1.78 -27.55
C ARG A 5 0.48 -1.76 -29.06
N GLY A 6 1.47 -2.29 -29.79
CA GLY A 6 1.50 -2.21 -31.22
C GLY A 6 2.81 -2.72 -31.80
N ILE A 7 2.99 -2.42 -33.07
CA ILE A 7 4.20 -2.73 -33.84
C ILE A 7 4.71 -1.40 -34.40
N ARG A 8 6.01 -1.13 -34.23
CA ARG A 8 6.69 0.02 -34.83
C ARG A 8 7.96 -0.39 -35.54
N ASP A 9 8.54 0.50 -36.32
CA ASP A 9 9.82 0.27 -36.96
C ASP A 9 10.95 0.10 -35.93
N TYR A 10 11.88 -0.79 -36.24
CA TYR A 10 13.08 -1.06 -35.45
C TYR A 10 14.00 0.14 -35.43
N THR A 11 14.59 0.42 -34.29
CA THR A 11 15.67 1.39 -34.12
C THR A 11 16.91 0.72 -33.53
N SER A 12 18.09 1.33 -33.70
CA SER A 12 19.38 0.76 -33.23
C SER A 12 19.43 0.53 -31.71
N ASN A 13 18.52 1.15 -30.95
CA ASN A 13 18.42 0.99 -29.49
C ASN A 13 17.53 -0.18 -29.07
N ASP A 14 16.86 -0.85 -30.03
CA ASP A 14 15.95 -1.94 -29.73
C ASP A 14 16.69 -3.28 -29.62
N SER A 15 16.26 -4.12 -28.70
CA SER A 15 16.75 -5.47 -28.60
C SER A 15 16.20 -6.35 -29.74
N LEU A 16 17.05 -7.12 -30.38
CA LEU A 16 16.65 -8.08 -31.42
C LEU A 16 15.65 -9.14 -30.92
N LYS A 17 15.58 -9.36 -29.61
CA LYS A 17 14.59 -10.26 -29.00
C LYS A 17 13.15 -9.78 -29.15
N ASN A 18 12.95 -8.47 -29.34
CA ASN A 18 11.63 -7.87 -29.49
C ASN A 18 11.18 -7.76 -30.95
N VAL A 19 11.98 -8.25 -31.90
CA VAL A 19 11.66 -8.19 -33.32
C VAL A 19 10.44 -9.06 -33.64
N ASN A 20 9.44 -8.43 -34.28
CA ASN A 20 8.28 -9.12 -34.80
C ASN A 20 8.57 -9.62 -36.22
N TRP A 21 9.08 -10.85 -36.32
CA TRP A 21 9.45 -11.47 -37.60
C TRP A 21 8.28 -11.58 -38.58
N LYS A 22 7.05 -11.76 -38.06
CA LYS A 22 5.84 -11.84 -38.89
C LYS A 22 5.48 -10.48 -39.52
N ALA A 23 5.58 -9.41 -38.78
CA ALA A 23 5.36 -8.06 -39.28
C ALA A 23 6.49 -7.67 -40.25
N THR A 24 7.75 -7.91 -39.90
CA THR A 24 8.93 -7.69 -40.73
C THR A 24 8.79 -8.36 -42.09
N ALA A 25 8.36 -9.63 -42.15
CA ALA A 25 8.15 -10.35 -43.39
C ALA A 25 7.02 -9.77 -44.27
N ARG A 26 6.06 -9.08 -43.67
CA ARG A 26 4.92 -8.45 -44.39
C ARG A 26 5.23 -7.06 -44.91
N THR A 27 6.01 -6.29 -44.15
CA THR A 27 6.31 -4.88 -44.46
C THR A 27 7.62 -4.70 -45.25
N GLY A 28 8.51 -5.69 -45.19
CA GLY A 28 9.86 -5.59 -45.73
C GLY A 28 10.84 -4.79 -44.86
N ASN A 29 10.36 -4.13 -43.80
CA ASN A 29 11.15 -3.38 -42.86
C ASN A 29 11.21 -4.08 -41.52
N LEU A 30 12.35 -3.99 -40.82
CA LEU A 30 12.49 -4.55 -39.46
C LEU A 30 11.49 -3.86 -38.52
N CYS A 31 10.59 -4.65 -37.94
CA CYS A 31 9.58 -4.18 -37.00
C CYS A 31 9.78 -4.81 -35.62
N VAL A 32 9.48 -4.07 -34.57
CA VAL A 32 9.50 -4.54 -33.19
C VAL A 32 8.12 -4.46 -32.55
N ASN A 33 7.87 -5.42 -31.66
CA ASN A 33 6.71 -5.33 -30.77
C ASN A 33 6.94 -4.20 -29.78
N GLU A 34 6.02 -3.25 -29.73
CA GLU A 34 5.98 -2.22 -28.73
C GLU A 34 5.07 -2.70 -27.60
N TYR A 35 5.63 -2.72 -26.40
CA TYR A 35 4.91 -3.05 -25.20
C TYR A 35 4.78 -1.80 -24.35
N ASN A 36 3.59 -1.50 -23.86
CA ASN A 36 3.49 -0.61 -22.72
C ASN A 36 4.09 -1.35 -21.53
N GLU A 37 5.06 -0.75 -20.88
CA GLU A 37 5.27 -1.07 -19.48
C GLU A 37 3.93 -0.74 -18.80
N SER A 38 3.17 -1.76 -18.46
CA SER A 38 2.09 -1.56 -17.52
C SER A 38 2.78 -1.16 -16.23
N VAL A 39 2.72 0.13 -15.94
CA VAL A 39 3.22 0.65 -14.67
C VAL A 39 2.47 -0.15 -13.63
N SER A 40 3.16 -1.09 -12.98
CA SER A 40 2.57 -1.93 -11.95
C SER A 40 2.07 -0.99 -10.88
N ARG A 41 0.75 -0.85 -10.78
CA ARG A 41 0.16 -0.12 -9.66
C ARG A 41 0.44 -0.97 -8.42
N ASN A 42 1.04 -0.35 -7.43
CA ASN A 42 1.30 -0.97 -6.15
C ASN A 42 0.43 -0.30 -5.11
N VAL A 43 -0.09 -1.08 -4.17
CA VAL A 43 -0.81 -0.56 -3.02
C VAL A 43 -0.02 -0.92 -1.77
N CYS A 44 0.28 0.08 -0.96
CA CYS A 44 0.88 -0.12 0.35
C CYS A 44 -0.16 0.19 1.44
N ILE A 45 -0.54 -0.83 2.18
CA ILE A 45 -1.43 -0.69 3.33
C ILE A 45 -0.59 -0.33 4.55
N LEU A 46 -0.89 0.82 5.14
CA LEU A 46 -0.27 1.36 6.34
C LEU A 46 -1.27 1.21 7.49
N LEU A 47 -1.15 0.13 8.26
CA LEU A 47 -2.07 -0.21 9.33
C LEU A 47 -1.55 0.26 10.68
N ASN A 48 -2.21 1.25 11.25
CA ASN A 48 -1.92 1.76 12.59
C ASN A 48 -2.92 1.24 13.62
N LEU A 49 -2.43 0.51 14.58
CA LEU A 49 -3.20 -0.03 15.71
C LEU A 49 -2.87 0.69 17.02
N GLU A 50 -2.35 1.92 16.94
CA GLU A 50 -2.04 2.78 18.07
C GLU A 50 -3.33 3.37 18.65
N ASP A 51 -3.43 3.30 19.97
CA ASP A 51 -4.57 3.86 20.69
C ASP A 51 -4.51 5.38 20.76
N ASP A 52 -5.65 6.04 20.65
CA ASP A 52 -5.74 7.51 20.75
C ASP A 52 -5.63 8.04 22.20
N GLY A 53 -5.45 7.13 23.16
CA GLY A 53 -5.13 7.42 24.56
C GLY A 53 -6.33 7.74 25.45
N MET A 54 -7.55 7.89 24.92
CA MET A 54 -8.74 8.12 25.74
C MET A 54 -9.56 6.87 26.02
N LEU A 55 -9.72 6.00 25.04
CA LEU A 55 -10.44 4.72 25.17
C LEU A 55 -9.92 3.76 24.11
N THR A 56 -9.37 2.65 24.55
CA THR A 56 -9.00 1.54 23.68
C THR A 56 -10.24 0.71 23.41
N TYR A 57 -10.71 0.71 22.21
CA TYR A 57 -11.72 -0.25 21.79
C TYR A 57 -11.03 -1.37 20.98
N ASP A 58 -10.85 -2.52 21.58
CA ASP A 58 -10.35 -3.71 20.86
C ASP A 58 -11.16 -3.94 19.58
N SER A 59 -12.48 -3.66 19.60
CA SER A 59 -13.36 -3.75 18.44
C SER A 59 -12.94 -2.84 17.27
N VAL A 60 -12.43 -1.65 17.53
CA VAL A 60 -11.96 -0.73 16.47
C VAL A 60 -10.67 -1.25 15.84
N ASN A 61 -9.76 -1.79 16.65
CA ASN A 61 -8.52 -2.39 16.16
C ASN A 61 -8.79 -3.68 15.38
N GLU A 62 -9.68 -4.54 15.85
CA GLU A 62 -10.11 -5.76 15.13
C GLU A 62 -10.77 -5.41 13.78
N GLU A 63 -11.61 -4.38 13.76
CA GLU A 63 -12.23 -3.91 12.52
C GLU A 63 -11.20 -3.29 11.56
N ALA A 64 -10.20 -2.57 12.09
CA ALA A 64 -9.10 -2.05 11.27
C ALA A 64 -8.29 -3.18 10.61
N ILE A 65 -8.05 -4.29 11.32
CA ILE A 65 -7.41 -5.49 10.79
C ILE A 65 -8.29 -6.14 9.71
N SER A 66 -9.59 -6.30 9.97
CA SER A 66 -10.54 -6.86 9.01
C SER A 66 -10.62 -6.01 7.74
N LEU A 67 -10.62 -4.68 7.89
CA LEU A 67 -10.60 -3.75 6.79
C LEU A 67 -9.31 -3.86 5.97
N ALA A 68 -8.15 -3.98 6.64
CA ALA A 68 -6.87 -4.19 5.95
C ALA A 68 -6.86 -5.48 5.11
N ALA A 69 -7.43 -6.57 5.66
CA ALA A 69 -7.59 -7.83 4.93
C ALA A 69 -8.49 -7.66 3.69
N SER A 70 -9.63 -6.99 3.85
CA SER A 70 -10.60 -6.75 2.76
C SER A 70 -10.02 -5.88 1.66
N VAL A 71 -9.28 -4.82 2.02
CA VAL A 71 -8.57 -3.96 1.08
C VAL A 71 -7.50 -4.74 0.31
N ALA A 72 -6.72 -5.58 1.02
CA ALA A 72 -5.71 -6.42 0.38
C ALA A 72 -6.33 -7.42 -0.60
N GLU A 73 -7.42 -8.09 -0.21
CA GLU A 73 -8.13 -9.03 -1.07
C GLU A 73 -8.64 -8.37 -2.35
N GLU A 74 -9.28 -7.20 -2.23
CA GLU A 74 -9.85 -6.50 -3.38
C GLU A 74 -8.76 -6.10 -4.38
N PHE A 75 -7.64 -5.53 -3.94
CA PHE A 75 -6.55 -5.14 -4.84
C PHE A 75 -5.82 -6.34 -5.45
N ILE A 76 -5.57 -7.40 -4.67
CA ILE A 76 -4.95 -8.63 -5.18
C ILE A 76 -5.85 -9.32 -6.20
N ARG A 77 -7.18 -9.30 -6.01
CA ARG A 77 -8.16 -9.83 -6.96
C ARG A 77 -8.11 -9.08 -8.30
N GLN A 78 -7.79 -7.78 -8.26
CA GLN A 78 -7.58 -6.96 -9.47
C GLN A 78 -6.18 -7.13 -10.09
N GLY A 79 -5.33 -8.00 -9.55
CA GLY A 79 -3.96 -8.22 -10.03
C GLY A 79 -2.97 -7.14 -9.65
N ILE A 80 -3.30 -6.32 -8.65
CA ILE A 80 -2.46 -5.25 -8.13
C ILE A 80 -1.55 -5.83 -7.02
N ASN A 81 -0.27 -5.43 -7.02
CA ASN A 81 0.64 -5.80 -5.94
C ASN A 81 0.27 -5.07 -4.65
N VAL A 82 0.27 -5.80 -3.55
CA VAL A 82 -0.05 -5.26 -2.23
C VAL A 82 1.12 -5.50 -1.28
N SER A 83 1.47 -4.49 -0.50
CA SER A 83 2.36 -4.59 0.66
C SER A 83 1.63 -4.15 1.92
N LEU A 84 2.10 -4.59 3.08
CA LEU A 84 1.54 -4.24 4.38
C LEU A 84 2.66 -3.80 5.31
N ILE A 85 2.45 -2.71 6.03
CA ILE A 85 3.32 -2.21 7.10
C ILE A 85 2.42 -1.86 8.29
N SER A 86 2.77 -2.35 9.47
CA SER A 86 2.04 -2.05 10.70
C SER A 86 3.00 -1.78 11.86
N ASN A 87 2.53 -1.04 12.85
CA ASN A 87 3.20 -0.87 14.13
C ASN A 87 2.86 -1.98 15.15
N ALA A 88 2.03 -2.94 14.78
CA ALA A 88 1.78 -4.13 15.59
C ALA A 88 2.96 -5.10 15.53
N CYS A 89 3.05 -5.96 16.54
CA CYS A 89 4.01 -7.06 16.60
C CYS A 89 3.31 -8.41 16.41
N ASP A 90 4.06 -9.36 15.86
CA ASP A 90 3.61 -10.75 15.75
C ASP A 90 3.55 -11.41 17.15
N VAL A 91 2.50 -12.20 17.41
CA VAL A 91 2.23 -12.84 18.71
C VAL A 91 3.34 -13.78 19.16
N ASP A 92 4.04 -14.44 18.23
CA ASP A 92 5.08 -15.42 18.57
C ASP A 92 6.49 -14.82 18.52
N THR A 93 6.82 -14.12 17.43
CA THR A 93 8.17 -13.59 17.22
C THR A 93 8.42 -12.29 17.96
N LYS A 94 7.36 -11.55 18.33
CA LYS A 94 7.41 -10.20 18.94
C LYS A 94 8.10 -9.15 18.06
N GLU A 95 8.29 -9.45 16.78
CA GLU A 95 8.87 -8.54 15.82
C GLU A 95 7.79 -7.70 15.14
N ALA A 96 8.18 -6.53 14.64
CA ALA A 96 7.28 -5.64 13.90
C ALA A 96 6.74 -6.32 12.63
N VAL A 97 5.47 -6.12 12.37
CA VAL A 97 4.76 -6.76 11.28
C VAL A 97 4.93 -5.97 9.97
N GLY A 98 5.35 -6.69 8.93
CA GLY A 98 5.41 -6.13 7.58
C GLY A 98 5.49 -7.22 6.51
N ILE A 99 4.86 -6.97 5.39
CA ILE A 99 4.93 -7.84 4.20
C ILE A 99 5.33 -6.99 2.99
N ARG A 100 6.34 -7.46 2.27
CA ARG A 100 6.79 -6.84 1.03
C ARG A 100 5.71 -6.97 -0.05
N GLU A 101 5.85 -6.17 -1.09
CA GLU A 101 4.93 -6.19 -2.24
C GLU A 101 4.86 -7.58 -2.90
N GLY A 102 3.66 -7.96 -3.28
CA GLY A 102 3.38 -9.20 -3.97
C GLY A 102 1.92 -9.26 -4.43
N ALA A 103 1.59 -10.29 -5.20
CA ALA A 103 0.25 -10.51 -5.73
C ALA A 103 -0.11 -12.01 -5.73
N GLY A 104 -1.38 -12.29 -6.03
CA GLY A 104 -1.91 -13.64 -6.15
C GLY A 104 -2.34 -14.27 -4.83
N VAL A 105 -3.01 -15.43 -4.93
CA VAL A 105 -3.69 -16.08 -3.80
C VAL A 105 -2.71 -16.47 -2.68
N GLY A 106 -1.50 -16.92 -3.02
CA GLY A 106 -0.49 -17.25 -2.01
C GLY A 106 -0.04 -16.05 -1.19
N HIS A 107 0.09 -14.88 -1.85
CA HIS A 107 0.46 -13.63 -1.19
C HIS A 107 -0.67 -13.14 -0.27
N LEU A 108 -1.93 -13.23 -0.72
CA LEU A 108 -3.10 -12.93 0.11
C LEU A 108 -3.14 -13.83 1.36
N GLY A 109 -2.86 -15.14 1.20
CA GLY A 109 -2.74 -16.04 2.33
C GLY A 109 -1.67 -15.62 3.35
N SER A 110 -0.53 -15.12 2.86
CA SER A 110 0.53 -14.59 3.73
C SER A 110 0.09 -13.32 4.48
N ILE A 111 -0.58 -12.38 3.80
CA ILE A 111 -1.14 -11.18 4.44
C ILE A 111 -2.13 -11.56 5.53
N ASN A 112 -3.10 -12.43 5.23
CA ASN A 112 -4.12 -12.86 6.19
C ASN A 112 -3.50 -13.58 7.40
N THR A 113 -2.46 -14.40 7.18
CA THR A 113 -1.73 -15.07 8.27
C THR A 113 -1.07 -14.05 9.19
N VAL A 114 -0.42 -13.04 8.63
CA VAL A 114 0.26 -11.99 9.40
C VAL A 114 -0.76 -11.13 10.17
N LEU A 115 -1.87 -10.75 9.54
CA LEU A 115 -2.94 -9.99 10.19
C LEU A 115 -3.55 -10.77 11.36
N ALA A 116 -3.80 -12.07 11.19
CA ALA A 116 -4.35 -12.94 12.24
C ALA A 116 -3.40 -13.16 13.42
N ARG A 117 -2.10 -12.89 13.26
CA ARG A 117 -1.06 -13.08 14.28
C ARG A 117 -0.65 -11.79 14.98
N MET A 118 -1.31 -10.66 14.69
CA MET A 118 -1.03 -9.39 15.37
C MET A 118 -1.44 -9.44 16.84
N ASP A 119 -0.53 -9.09 17.74
CA ASP A 119 -0.80 -8.98 19.17
C ASP A 119 -1.21 -7.54 19.52
N LEU A 120 -2.48 -7.35 19.87
CA LEU A 120 -3.02 -6.05 20.22
C LEU A 120 -2.60 -5.56 21.62
N LYS A 121 -2.09 -6.46 22.45
CA LYS A 121 -1.72 -6.17 23.85
C LYS A 121 -0.27 -5.73 24.03
N LEU A 122 0.57 -6.03 23.04
CA LEU A 122 1.98 -5.59 23.09
C LEU A 122 2.09 -4.08 22.89
N GLU A 123 3.11 -3.52 23.54
CA GLU A 123 3.49 -2.14 23.30
C GLU A 123 3.86 -1.95 21.82
N LYS A 124 3.30 -0.92 21.21
CA LYS A 124 3.47 -0.61 19.80
C LYS A 124 4.40 0.58 19.65
N GLU A 125 5.27 0.52 18.65
CA GLU A 125 6.03 1.71 18.22
C GLU A 125 5.06 2.83 17.81
N GLU A 126 5.40 4.07 18.11
CA GLU A 126 4.61 5.21 17.63
C GLU A 126 4.59 5.22 16.11
N PHE A 127 3.40 5.18 15.50
CA PHE A 127 3.26 5.01 14.06
C PHE A 127 3.87 6.15 13.26
N ALA A 128 3.84 7.37 13.79
CA ALA A 128 4.50 8.52 13.17
C ALA A 128 6.02 8.31 13.05
N GLU A 129 6.68 7.69 14.05
CA GLU A 129 8.10 7.37 14.01
C GLU A 129 8.39 6.24 13.01
N LEU A 130 7.56 5.21 12.98
CA LEU A 130 7.66 4.14 11.99
C LEU A 130 7.63 4.71 10.56
N ILE A 131 6.67 5.60 10.26
CA ILE A 131 6.57 6.24 8.94
C ILE A 131 7.78 7.13 8.65
N ASN A 132 8.23 7.94 9.62
CA ASN A 132 9.42 8.77 9.44
C ASN A 132 10.65 7.92 9.09
N ARG A 133 10.94 6.91 9.89
CA ARG A 133 12.10 6.02 9.72
C ARG A 133 12.03 5.24 8.41
N THR A 134 10.85 4.69 8.09
CA THR A 134 10.69 3.81 6.92
C THR A 134 10.69 4.58 5.61
N PHE A 135 10.07 5.75 5.56
CA PHE A 135 9.80 6.44 4.31
C PHE A 135 10.44 7.82 4.20
N ILE A 136 10.47 8.60 5.27
CA ILE A 136 10.89 10.01 5.17
C ILE A 136 12.41 10.13 5.28
N GLU A 137 13.03 9.46 6.24
CA GLU A 137 14.47 9.49 6.50
C GLU A 137 15.24 8.51 5.62
N ASN A 138 14.62 7.42 5.18
CA ASN A 138 15.26 6.42 4.35
C ASN A 138 15.32 6.89 2.88
N VAL A 139 16.50 7.40 2.49
CA VAL A 139 16.78 7.89 1.12
C VAL A 139 16.72 6.76 0.07
N SER A 140 16.87 5.51 0.51
CA SER A 140 16.87 4.34 -0.39
C SER A 140 15.49 3.90 -0.83
N VAL A 141 14.43 4.33 -0.15
CA VAL A 141 13.05 4.09 -0.57
C VAL A 141 12.68 5.13 -1.61
N GLN A 142 12.97 4.83 -2.87
CA GLN A 142 12.45 5.63 -3.97
C GLN A 142 10.94 5.45 -4.03
N SER A 143 10.20 6.56 -4.10
CA SER A 143 8.79 6.51 -4.47
C SER A 143 8.70 5.82 -5.83
N SER A 144 8.09 4.65 -5.90
CA SER A 144 7.63 4.20 -7.20
C SER A 144 6.53 5.19 -7.62
N ASP A 145 6.71 5.85 -8.75
CA ASP A 145 5.81 6.92 -9.25
C ASP A 145 4.32 6.50 -9.36
N ASN A 146 3.99 5.27 -8.98
CA ASN A 146 2.68 4.68 -9.18
C ASN A 146 2.14 3.90 -7.98
N SER A 147 2.61 4.18 -6.77
CA SER A 147 2.10 3.56 -5.55
C SER A 147 0.97 4.39 -4.94
N VAL A 148 -0.10 3.70 -4.52
CA VAL A 148 -1.17 4.26 -3.71
C VAL A 148 -0.97 3.78 -2.27
N TYR A 149 -1.08 4.71 -1.34
CA TYR A 149 -0.94 4.41 0.09
C TYR A 149 -2.30 4.46 0.76
N VAL A 150 -2.71 3.34 1.34
CA VAL A 150 -3.97 3.23 2.10
C VAL A 150 -3.62 3.20 3.59
N VAL A 151 -3.89 4.29 4.28
CA VAL A 151 -3.69 4.41 5.73
C VAL A 151 -4.98 3.99 6.43
N ILE A 152 -4.90 3.02 7.32
CA ILE A 152 -6.01 2.60 8.17
C ILE A 152 -5.61 2.90 9.61
N SER A 153 -6.25 3.89 10.22
CA SER A 153 -5.87 4.37 11.56
C SER A 153 -7.04 5.05 12.25
N ALA A 154 -7.39 4.59 13.43
CA ALA A 154 -8.30 5.29 14.33
C ALA A 154 -7.61 6.47 15.04
N SER A 155 -6.29 6.41 15.23
CA SER A 155 -5.51 7.48 15.85
C SER A 155 -5.47 8.73 14.96
N ARG A 156 -5.84 9.86 15.55
CA ARG A 156 -5.90 11.18 14.91
C ARG A 156 -4.93 12.17 15.57
N ARG A 157 -3.91 11.67 16.26
CA ARG A 157 -2.93 12.50 16.95
C ARG A 157 -2.28 13.50 16.01
N LYS A 158 -2.11 14.73 16.48
CA LYS A 158 -1.52 15.83 15.70
C LYS A 158 -0.17 15.46 15.07
N LYS A 159 0.69 14.76 15.82
CA LYS A 159 2.01 14.32 15.33
C LYS A 159 1.87 13.39 14.12
N LEU A 160 0.95 12.43 14.19
CA LEU A 160 0.67 11.52 13.07
C LEU A 160 0.17 12.28 11.84
N GLN A 161 -0.82 13.18 12.03
CA GLN A 161 -1.36 13.97 10.92
C GLN A 161 -0.28 14.83 10.24
N GLN A 162 0.60 15.46 11.02
CA GLN A 162 1.72 16.25 10.48
C GLN A 162 2.74 15.38 9.72
N THR A 163 3.01 14.18 10.22
CA THR A 163 3.89 13.21 9.55
C THR A 163 3.26 12.75 8.23
N MET A 164 1.97 12.42 8.23
CA MET A 164 1.25 12.01 7.01
C MET A 164 1.14 13.14 5.99
N GLN A 165 1.06 14.40 6.40
CA GLN A 165 1.13 15.54 5.49
C GLN A 165 2.49 15.64 4.76
N LYS A 166 3.60 15.38 5.48
CA LYS A 166 4.94 15.34 4.87
C LYS A 166 5.06 14.14 3.93
N PHE A 167 4.50 13.01 4.35
CA PHE A 167 4.46 11.78 3.56
C PHE A 167 3.72 11.98 2.24
N GLU A 168 2.51 12.54 2.27
CA GLU A 168 1.69 12.83 1.08
C GLU A 168 2.43 13.76 0.10
N LYS A 169 3.11 14.81 0.61
CA LYS A 169 3.92 15.70 -0.24
C LYS A 169 5.07 14.99 -0.95
N LYS A 170 5.63 13.94 -0.35
CA LYS A 170 6.75 13.19 -0.91
C LYS A 170 6.31 12.08 -1.85
N TYR A 171 5.22 11.37 -1.52
CA TYR A 171 4.78 10.14 -2.18
C TYR A 171 3.49 10.28 -2.98
N GLY A 172 2.74 11.36 -2.84
CA GLY A 172 1.52 11.62 -3.60
C GLY A 172 0.29 10.96 -2.97
N GLN A 173 -0.40 10.10 -3.71
CA GLN A 173 -1.74 9.63 -3.36
C GLN A 173 -1.81 8.87 -2.03
N VAL A 174 -2.47 9.47 -1.04
CA VAL A 174 -2.79 8.87 0.26
C VAL A 174 -4.30 8.84 0.45
N ILE A 175 -4.83 7.66 0.74
CA ILE A 175 -6.21 7.46 1.17
C ILE A 175 -6.15 7.13 2.65
N TRP A 176 -6.82 7.92 3.50
CA TRP A 176 -6.86 7.68 4.94
C TRP A 176 -8.25 7.24 5.36
N ILE A 177 -8.37 6.00 5.79
CA ILE A 177 -9.60 5.42 6.34
C ILE A 177 -9.51 5.47 7.86
N VAL A 178 -10.51 6.08 8.49
CA VAL A 178 -10.60 6.22 9.94
C VAL A 178 -11.72 5.33 10.46
N PRO A 179 -11.40 4.18 11.07
CA PRO A 179 -12.38 3.39 11.82
C PRO A 179 -12.83 4.17 13.06
N TYR A 180 -14.13 4.27 13.29
CA TYR A 180 -14.69 4.98 14.44
C TYR A 180 -15.96 4.32 14.95
N MET A 181 -16.22 4.40 16.25
CA MET A 181 -17.45 3.90 16.86
C MET A 181 -18.64 4.76 16.51
N THR A 182 -19.84 4.19 16.45
CA THR A 182 -21.11 4.90 16.26
C THR A 182 -21.22 6.14 17.17
N GLY A 183 -21.44 7.29 16.55
CA GLY A 183 -21.47 8.59 17.25
C GLY A 183 -20.11 9.23 17.52
N GLY A 184 -19.03 8.61 17.09
CA GLY A 184 -17.67 9.18 17.14
C GLY A 184 -17.39 10.14 15.98
N GLU A 185 -16.25 10.81 16.06
CA GLU A 185 -15.75 11.69 15.00
C GLU A 185 -14.61 11.04 14.24
N TYR A 186 -14.46 11.39 12.95
CA TYR A 186 -13.38 10.91 12.10
C TYR A 186 -12.65 12.02 11.34
N SER A 187 -12.84 13.30 11.74
CA SER A 187 -12.17 14.44 11.09
C SER A 187 -10.65 14.46 11.33
N LEU A 188 -9.91 15.00 10.38
CA LEU A 188 -8.47 15.23 10.45
C LEU A 188 -8.20 16.73 10.30
N ASP A 189 -7.86 17.41 11.41
CA ASP A 189 -7.82 18.88 11.49
C ASP A 189 -6.44 19.46 11.11
N TYR A 190 -5.39 18.64 11.09
CA TYR A 190 -4.00 19.11 10.98
C TYR A 190 -3.27 18.65 9.71
N CYS A 191 -3.96 17.97 8.82
CA CYS A 191 -3.43 17.60 7.50
C CYS A 191 -4.47 17.93 6.42
N GLY A 192 -3.99 18.15 5.18
CA GLY A 192 -4.87 18.41 4.03
C GLY A 192 -5.54 17.16 3.46
N ILE A 193 -5.32 16.00 4.07
CA ILE A 193 -5.87 14.71 3.63
C ILE A 193 -7.33 14.63 4.06
N ARG A 194 -8.22 14.37 3.10
CA ARG A 194 -9.62 14.12 3.40
C ARG A 194 -9.79 12.68 3.88
N PRO A 195 -10.27 12.45 5.11
CA PRO A 195 -10.48 11.09 5.61
C PRO A 195 -11.75 10.47 5.03
N GLU A 196 -11.72 9.16 4.90
CA GLU A 196 -12.90 8.33 4.68
C GLU A 196 -13.29 7.66 6.01
N GLY A 197 -14.49 7.96 6.50
CA GLY A 197 -14.97 7.38 7.77
C GLY A 197 -15.46 5.96 7.59
N TRP A 198 -15.05 5.06 8.49
CA TRP A 198 -15.53 3.67 8.56
C TRP A 198 -16.19 3.41 9.92
N GLU A 199 -17.52 3.34 9.93
CA GLU A 199 -18.29 3.17 11.15
C GLU A 199 -18.28 1.70 11.62
N VAL A 200 -17.77 1.49 12.83
CA VAL A 200 -17.74 0.19 13.51
C VAL A 200 -19.04 0.02 14.28
N LYS A 201 -19.72 -1.11 14.07
CA LYS A 201 -21.02 -1.42 14.68
C LYS A 201 -20.89 -2.28 15.94
#